data_a49d370aa9e6fe5dbb27c919e04d903e
#
_entry.id   a49d370aa9e6fe5dbb27c919e04d903e
#
_cell.length_a   1.000
_cell.length_b   1.000
_cell.length_c   1.000
_cell.angle_alpha   90.00
_cell.angle_beta   90.00
_cell.angle_gamma   90.00
#
_symmetry.space_group_name_H-M   'P 1'
#
loop_
_entity.id
_entity.type
_entity.pdbx_description
1 polymer ?
#
loop_
_entity_poly.entity_id
_entity_poly.type
_entity_poly.pdbx_seq_one_letter_code
_entity_poly.pdbx_strand_id
1 'polypeptide(L)'
;MKRLTIAVTLILAGVIAYAAAPHAQQGSDGKADPVKVDPKHYKVEFENEKVRVLRVSYAPGEKSVMHYHPDSVAVYLTNGKAIMTTPDGKSQDTSAKAGDASWAPAGSHLPQNVSDKPYDVILVELKK
;
A
#
# COMPACT_ATOMS: atom_id res chain seq x y z
N MET A 1 38.29 48.38 48.96
CA MET A 1 36.90 47.97 48.60
C MET A 1 36.95 47.20 47.27
N LYS A 2 36.84 45.90 47.36
CA LYS A 2 36.87 45.02 46.14
C LYS A 2 35.44 44.83 45.68
N ARG A 3 35.11 45.26 44.45
CA ARG A 3 33.81 45.07 43.85
C ARG A 3 33.79 43.66 43.21
N LEU A 4 32.91 42.81 43.68
CA LEU A 4 32.68 41.46 43.16
C LEU A 4 31.67 41.56 42.01
N THR A 5 32.14 41.29 40.79
CA THR A 5 31.29 41.27 39.62
C THR A 5 30.79 39.84 39.44
N ILE A 6 29.48 39.64 39.64
CA ILE A 6 28.82 38.34 39.38
C ILE A 6 28.44 38.29 37.91
N ALA A 7 29.08 37.42 37.18
CA ALA A 7 28.69 37.08 35.78
C ALA A 7 27.52 36.10 35.82
N VAL A 8 26.36 36.54 35.35
CA VAL A 8 25.20 35.66 35.15
C VAL A 8 25.31 35.02 33.77
N THR A 9 25.59 33.74 33.75
CA THR A 9 25.61 32.94 32.50
C THR A 9 24.18 32.50 32.22
N LEU A 10 23.56 33.07 31.18
CA LEU A 10 22.29 32.60 30.65
C LEU A 10 22.54 31.32 29.84
N ILE A 11 22.03 30.17 30.32
CA ILE A 11 21.95 28.94 29.60
C ILE A 11 20.67 28.97 28.74
N LEU A 12 20.82 29.16 27.43
CA LEU A 12 19.73 29.00 26.48
C LEU A 12 19.48 27.50 26.31
N ALA A 13 18.41 26.97 26.89
CA ALA A 13 17.92 25.63 26.63
C ALA A 13 17.23 25.63 25.25
N GLY A 14 17.92 25.12 24.27
CA GLY A 14 17.33 24.88 22.94
C GLY A 14 16.30 23.76 23.01
N VAL A 15 15.03 24.09 22.80
CA VAL A 15 13.95 23.11 22.62
C VAL A 15 14.05 22.57 21.19
N ILE A 16 14.56 21.35 21.04
CA ILE A 16 14.51 20.63 19.77
C ILE A 16 13.07 20.11 19.62
N ALA A 17 12.28 20.80 18.80
CA ALA A 17 10.98 20.30 18.39
C ALA A 17 11.17 19.11 17.42
N TYR A 18 10.96 17.90 17.89
CA TYR A 18 10.81 16.75 17.05
C TYR A 18 9.49 16.88 16.28
N ALA A 19 9.55 17.23 15.00
CA ALA A 19 8.41 17.11 14.11
C ALA A 19 8.14 15.62 13.93
N ALA A 20 7.11 15.10 14.60
CA ALA A 20 6.59 13.78 14.35
C ALA A 20 6.05 13.75 12.90
N ALA A 21 6.64 12.93 12.05
CA ALA A 21 6.07 12.64 10.76
C ALA A 21 4.64 12.10 10.95
N PRO A 22 3.66 12.51 10.11
CA PRO A 22 2.31 12.00 10.25
C PRO A 22 2.35 10.47 9.99
N HIS A 23 2.11 9.71 11.03
CA HIS A 23 1.79 8.31 10.88
C HIS A 23 0.47 8.25 10.10
N ALA A 24 0.50 7.68 8.89
CA ALA A 24 -0.71 7.36 8.19
C ALA A 24 -1.56 6.48 9.12
N GLN A 25 -2.68 7.04 9.60
CA GLN A 25 -3.64 6.30 10.40
C GLN A 25 -4.15 5.14 9.54
N GLN A 26 -3.73 3.93 9.88
CA GLN A 26 -4.39 2.71 9.42
C GLN A 26 -5.84 2.80 9.87
N GLY A 27 -6.76 2.72 8.92
CA GLY A 27 -8.19 2.72 9.21
C GLY A 27 -8.52 1.69 10.30
N SER A 28 -9.35 2.07 11.25
CA SER A 28 -9.67 1.34 12.49
C SER A 28 -10.35 -0.03 12.31
N ASP A 29 -10.59 -0.46 11.07
CA ASP A 29 -11.23 -1.73 10.70
C ASP A 29 -10.31 -2.72 9.99
N GLY A 30 -9.01 -2.44 9.89
CA GLY A 30 -8.03 -3.31 9.22
C GLY A 30 -8.19 -3.41 7.70
N LYS A 31 -9.07 -2.61 7.10
CA LYS A 31 -9.38 -2.60 5.66
C LYS A 31 -8.75 -1.40 4.98
N ALA A 32 -7.44 -1.42 4.79
CA ALA A 32 -6.73 -0.36 4.08
C ALA A 32 -7.08 -0.38 2.58
N ASP A 33 -7.69 0.70 2.07
CA ASP A 33 -8.04 0.84 0.65
C ASP A 33 -6.76 1.00 -0.20
N PRO A 34 -6.51 0.11 -1.19
CA PRO A 34 -5.30 0.13 -2.00
C PRO A 34 -5.07 1.46 -2.72
N VAL A 35 -6.13 2.11 -3.21
CA VAL A 35 -6.01 3.40 -3.92
C VAL A 35 -5.51 4.52 -2.98
N LYS A 36 -5.77 4.40 -1.68
CA LYS A 36 -5.31 5.38 -0.67
C LYS A 36 -3.91 5.07 -0.15
N VAL A 37 -3.61 3.78 0.11
CA VAL A 37 -2.34 3.39 0.73
C VAL A 37 -1.24 3.09 -0.26
N ASP A 38 -1.59 2.80 -1.52
CA ASP A 38 -0.65 2.50 -2.60
C ASP A 38 -1.09 3.08 -3.97
N PRO A 39 -1.26 4.40 -4.07
CA PRO A 39 -1.74 5.06 -5.29
C PRO A 39 -0.76 4.93 -6.46
N LYS A 40 0.47 4.49 -6.21
CA LYS A 40 1.44 4.19 -7.26
C LYS A 40 0.98 3.01 -8.12
N HIS A 41 0.52 1.94 -7.48
CA HIS A 41 0.19 0.69 -8.14
C HIS A 41 -1.30 0.53 -8.44
N TYR A 42 -2.20 1.26 -7.74
CA TYR A 42 -3.65 1.13 -7.85
C TYR A 42 -4.31 2.43 -8.30
N LYS A 43 -4.97 2.40 -9.45
CA LYS A 43 -5.72 3.54 -10.00
C LYS A 43 -7.14 3.14 -10.34
N VAL A 44 -8.10 4.00 -10.00
CA VAL A 44 -9.50 3.82 -10.42
C VAL A 44 -9.60 4.13 -11.91
N GLU A 45 -10.01 3.14 -12.71
CA GLU A 45 -10.33 3.28 -14.13
C GLU A 45 -11.79 3.68 -14.32
N PHE A 46 -12.66 3.07 -13.53
CA PHE A 46 -14.10 3.23 -13.61
C PHE A 46 -14.74 2.86 -12.28
N GLU A 47 -15.83 3.55 -11.91
CA GLU A 47 -16.59 3.26 -10.71
C GLU A 47 -18.07 3.63 -10.90
N ASN A 48 -18.97 2.78 -10.41
CA ASN A 48 -20.40 3.04 -10.31
C ASN A 48 -20.98 2.41 -9.04
N GLU A 49 -22.32 2.30 -8.96
CA GLU A 49 -23.00 1.72 -7.79
C GLU A 49 -22.73 0.22 -7.60
N LYS A 50 -22.33 -0.50 -8.65
CA LYS A 50 -22.17 -1.96 -8.67
C LYS A 50 -20.73 -2.41 -8.51
N VAL A 51 -19.79 -1.69 -9.14
CA VAL A 51 -18.39 -2.08 -9.22
C VAL A 51 -17.47 -0.88 -9.09
N ARG A 52 -16.24 -1.15 -8.62
CA ARG A 52 -15.07 -0.30 -8.79
C ARG A 52 -14.02 -1.08 -9.60
N VAL A 53 -13.61 -0.54 -10.73
CA VAL A 53 -12.61 -1.15 -11.60
C VAL A 53 -11.27 -0.46 -11.39
N LEU A 54 -10.27 -1.24 -10.99
CA LEU A 54 -8.92 -0.77 -10.74
C LEU A 54 -7.97 -1.24 -11.83
N ARG A 55 -7.11 -0.35 -12.29
CA ARG A 55 -5.86 -0.69 -12.98
C ARG A 55 -4.81 -0.95 -11.94
N VAL A 56 -4.20 -2.12 -11.99
CA VAL A 56 -3.11 -2.54 -11.10
C VAL A 56 -1.86 -2.75 -11.93
N SER A 57 -0.76 -2.11 -11.57
CA SER A 57 0.51 -2.20 -12.33
C SER A 57 1.70 -2.26 -11.39
N TYR A 58 2.57 -3.24 -11.59
CA TYR A 58 3.83 -3.42 -10.86
C TYR A 58 4.98 -3.58 -11.84
N ALA A 59 6.02 -2.78 -11.72
CA ALA A 59 7.29 -3.05 -12.40
C ALA A 59 7.98 -4.29 -11.80
N PRO A 60 9.00 -4.88 -12.49
CA PRO A 60 9.75 -6.00 -11.96
C PRO A 60 10.28 -5.75 -10.54
N GLY A 61 10.01 -6.69 -9.63
CA GLY A 61 10.46 -6.63 -8.23
C GLY A 61 9.65 -5.71 -7.32
N GLU A 62 8.75 -4.89 -7.85
CA GLU A 62 7.95 -3.99 -7.02
C GLU A 62 7.02 -4.74 -6.09
N LYS A 63 6.88 -4.18 -4.89
CA LYS A 63 6.09 -4.71 -3.79
C LYS A 63 5.12 -3.64 -3.29
N SER A 64 3.90 -4.05 -2.98
CA SER A 64 2.89 -3.20 -2.37
C SER A 64 3.07 -3.05 -0.86
N VAL A 65 2.08 -2.43 -0.23
CA VAL A 65 1.82 -2.50 1.22
C VAL A 65 0.62 -3.40 1.46
N MET A 66 0.43 -3.85 2.69
CA MET A 66 -0.76 -4.64 3.06
C MET A 66 -2.02 -3.79 2.85
N HIS A 67 -2.98 -4.30 2.07
CA HIS A 67 -4.24 -3.64 1.78
C HIS A 67 -5.38 -4.65 1.59
N TYR A 68 -6.61 -4.16 1.52
CA TYR A 68 -7.82 -4.96 1.45
C TYR A 68 -8.57 -4.75 0.14
N HIS A 69 -9.10 -5.84 -0.42
CA HIS A 69 -10.08 -5.83 -1.50
C HIS A 69 -11.38 -6.54 -1.08
N PRO A 70 -12.56 -6.08 -1.50
CA PRO A 70 -13.77 -6.89 -1.47
C PRO A 70 -13.70 -8.04 -2.47
N ASP A 71 -14.74 -8.87 -2.53
CA ASP A 71 -14.89 -9.87 -3.59
C ASP A 71 -14.71 -9.22 -4.96
N SER A 72 -13.89 -9.83 -5.79
CA SER A 72 -13.42 -9.22 -7.04
C SER A 72 -13.20 -10.25 -8.14
N VAL A 73 -13.19 -9.79 -9.39
CA VAL A 73 -12.71 -10.54 -10.55
C VAL A 73 -11.40 -9.89 -11.01
N ALA A 74 -10.34 -10.68 -11.06
CA ALA A 74 -9.05 -10.27 -11.63
C ALA A 74 -8.97 -10.71 -13.10
N VAL A 75 -8.65 -9.78 -13.99
CA VAL A 75 -8.37 -10.03 -15.41
C VAL A 75 -6.92 -9.64 -15.68
N TYR A 76 -6.11 -10.61 -16.06
CA TYR A 76 -4.68 -10.43 -16.26
C TYR A 76 -4.37 -9.93 -17.67
N LEU A 77 -3.72 -8.80 -17.78
CA LEU A 77 -3.35 -8.17 -19.05
C LEU A 77 -1.98 -8.64 -19.56
N THR A 78 -1.13 -9.12 -18.65
CA THR A 78 0.21 -9.61 -18.94
C THR A 78 0.42 -10.98 -18.30
N ASN A 79 1.38 -11.75 -18.84
CA ASN A 79 1.90 -12.90 -18.12
C ASN A 79 2.68 -12.38 -16.89
N GLY A 80 2.58 -13.07 -15.77
CA GLY A 80 3.30 -12.66 -14.59
C GLY A 80 3.36 -13.72 -13.50
N LYS A 81 4.26 -13.47 -12.56
CA LYS A 81 4.40 -14.23 -11.30
C LYS A 81 4.43 -13.24 -10.15
N ALA A 82 3.70 -13.54 -9.11
CA ALA A 82 3.66 -12.73 -7.92
C ALA A 82 3.72 -13.58 -6.66
N ILE A 83 4.25 -13.01 -5.58
CA ILE A 83 4.11 -13.54 -4.23
C ILE A 83 2.99 -12.74 -3.55
N MET A 84 2.00 -13.45 -3.01
CA MET A 84 0.92 -12.88 -2.21
C MET A 84 1.16 -13.20 -0.74
N THR A 85 1.39 -12.18 0.08
CA THR A 85 1.56 -12.34 1.53
C THR A 85 0.27 -11.95 2.24
N THR A 86 -0.21 -12.80 3.14
CA THR A 86 -1.41 -12.58 3.97
C THR A 86 -1.05 -11.94 5.31
N PRO A 87 -2.03 -11.37 6.07
CA PRO A 87 -1.76 -10.69 7.35
C PRO A 87 -1.10 -11.56 8.42
N ASP A 88 -1.27 -12.89 8.34
CA ASP A 88 -0.61 -13.86 9.23
C ASP A 88 0.84 -14.16 8.84
N GLY A 89 1.37 -13.46 7.82
CA GLY A 89 2.75 -13.59 7.35
C GLY A 89 3.02 -14.75 6.41
N LYS A 90 1.99 -15.54 6.07
CA LYS A 90 2.13 -16.60 5.07
C LYS A 90 2.21 -16.02 3.67
N SER A 91 3.01 -16.65 2.83
CA SER A 91 3.18 -16.24 1.43
C SER A 91 2.84 -17.39 0.49
N GLN A 92 2.23 -17.05 -0.64
CA GLN A 92 1.86 -17.98 -1.71
C GLN A 92 2.35 -17.45 -3.05
N ASP A 93 2.98 -18.32 -3.82
CA ASP A 93 3.35 -18.05 -5.21
C ASP A 93 2.10 -18.13 -6.10
N THR A 94 1.93 -17.14 -6.96
CA THR A 94 0.86 -17.10 -7.96
C THR A 94 1.45 -16.86 -9.34
N SER A 95 0.78 -17.37 -10.36
CA SER A 95 1.12 -17.11 -11.76
C SER A 95 -0.15 -16.95 -12.58
N ALA A 96 -0.09 -16.13 -13.61
CA ALA A 96 -1.17 -15.92 -14.54
C ALA A 96 -0.64 -15.69 -15.95
N LYS A 97 -1.49 -15.95 -16.93
CA LYS A 97 -1.24 -15.64 -18.34
C LYS A 97 -2.13 -14.47 -18.77
N ALA A 98 -1.64 -13.69 -19.71
CA ALA A 98 -2.43 -12.64 -20.35
C ALA A 98 -3.75 -13.21 -20.90
N GLY A 99 -4.87 -12.56 -20.55
CA GLY A 99 -6.22 -13.03 -20.91
C GLY A 99 -6.89 -13.95 -19.88
N ASP A 100 -6.15 -14.47 -18.88
CA ASP A 100 -6.76 -15.22 -17.79
C ASP A 100 -7.69 -14.33 -16.96
N ALA A 101 -8.74 -14.92 -16.41
CA ALA A 101 -9.60 -14.30 -15.41
C ALA A 101 -9.78 -15.24 -14.23
N SER A 102 -9.80 -14.70 -13.01
CA SER A 102 -9.99 -15.48 -11.81
C SER A 102 -10.83 -14.75 -10.77
N TRP A 103 -11.48 -15.51 -9.92
CA TRP A 103 -12.12 -14.99 -8.73
C TRP A 103 -11.08 -14.68 -7.66
N ALA A 104 -11.17 -13.51 -7.07
CA ALA A 104 -10.38 -13.06 -5.94
C ALA A 104 -11.33 -12.82 -4.76
N PRO A 105 -11.38 -13.72 -3.77
CA PRO A 105 -12.24 -13.54 -2.60
C PRO A 105 -11.79 -12.35 -1.77
N ALA A 106 -12.75 -11.74 -1.06
CA ALA A 106 -12.47 -10.63 -0.17
C ALA A 106 -11.37 -10.95 0.84
N GLY A 107 -10.43 -10.03 1.03
CA GLY A 107 -9.34 -10.25 1.97
C GLY A 107 -8.24 -9.20 1.87
N SER A 108 -7.33 -9.26 2.84
CA SER A 108 -6.13 -8.42 2.86
C SER A 108 -4.93 -9.21 2.36
N HIS A 109 -4.11 -8.55 1.55
CA HIS A 109 -2.87 -9.13 1.05
C HIS A 109 -1.82 -8.06 0.75
N LEU A 110 -0.61 -8.53 0.52
CA LEU A 110 0.53 -7.73 0.07
C LEU A 110 1.16 -8.44 -1.12
N PRO A 111 0.92 -7.95 -2.35
CA PRO A 111 1.50 -8.53 -3.56
C PRO A 111 2.91 -8.00 -3.84
N GLN A 112 3.72 -8.86 -4.45
CA GLN A 112 5.02 -8.51 -5.01
C GLN A 112 5.17 -9.14 -6.40
N ASN A 113 5.52 -8.33 -7.41
CA ASN A 113 5.88 -8.87 -8.72
C ASN A 113 7.28 -9.50 -8.66
N VAL A 114 7.36 -10.80 -8.88
CA VAL A 114 8.64 -11.55 -8.90
C VAL A 114 9.04 -11.98 -10.32
N SER A 115 8.35 -11.48 -11.33
CA SER A 115 8.74 -11.65 -12.73
C SER A 115 9.72 -10.56 -13.18
N ASP A 116 10.39 -10.80 -14.30
CA ASP A 116 11.33 -9.86 -14.95
C ASP A 116 10.64 -8.84 -15.87
N LYS A 117 9.31 -8.82 -15.88
CA LYS A 117 8.46 -7.96 -16.72
C LYS A 117 7.41 -7.26 -15.88
N PRO A 118 6.84 -6.15 -16.37
CA PRO A 118 5.67 -5.54 -15.73
C PRO A 118 4.51 -6.51 -15.60
N TYR A 119 3.77 -6.39 -14.51
CA TYR A 119 2.62 -7.22 -14.17
C TYR A 119 1.39 -6.33 -14.07
N ASP A 120 0.48 -6.43 -15.05
CA ASP A 120 -0.70 -5.59 -15.19
C ASP A 120 -1.99 -6.41 -15.07
N VAL A 121 -2.92 -5.91 -14.26
CA VAL A 121 -4.20 -6.56 -13.96
C VAL A 121 -5.32 -5.52 -13.98
N ILE A 122 -6.47 -5.88 -14.50
CA ILE A 122 -7.74 -5.20 -14.22
C ILE A 122 -8.41 -5.94 -13.07
N LEU A 123 -8.69 -5.25 -11.99
CA LEU A 123 -9.41 -5.79 -10.85
C LEU A 123 -10.81 -5.15 -10.80
N VAL A 124 -11.85 -5.99 -10.93
CA VAL A 124 -13.25 -5.57 -10.83
C VAL A 124 -13.75 -5.90 -9.44
N GLU A 125 -13.74 -4.91 -8.55
CA GLU A 125 -14.25 -5.04 -7.19
C GLU A 125 -15.78 -4.93 -7.17
N LEU A 126 -16.43 -5.86 -6.49
CA LEU A 126 -17.88 -5.86 -6.34
C LEU A 126 -18.29 -5.00 -5.14
N LYS A 127 -19.25 -4.12 -5.33
CA LYS A 127 -19.88 -3.35 -4.27
C LYS A 127 -21.09 -4.08 -3.71
N LYS A 128 -21.26 -4.01 -2.39
CA LYS A 128 -22.43 -4.55 -1.67
C LYS A 128 -23.45 -3.44 -1.43
#